data_b2e4228dbc2e2684e117b5effad9ca70
#
_entry.id   b2e4228dbc2e2684e117b5effad9ca70
#
_cell.length_a   1.000
_cell.length_b   1.000
_cell.length_c   1.000
_cell.angle_alpha   90.00
_cell.angle_beta   90.00
_cell.angle_gamma   90.00
#
_symmetry.space_group_name_H-M   'P 1'
#
loop_
_entity.id
_entity.type
_entity.pdbx_description
1 polymer ?
#
loop_
_entity_poly.entity_id
_entity_poly.type
_entity_poly.pdbx_seq_one_letter_code
_entity_poly.pdbx_strand_id
1 'polypeptide(L)'
;LEILKPIWTKIPETASRVRNRIELVLDAAKATGLREGENPARWRGHLDKLLPKRSKVSKVRHHPALPWTEASRFMKELAQQTGLAYRALEMTILTCCRTSEVLGAQWSEIDLKTDTWTIPAERMKADKEHRVPITAQLKSLLEQLPRVDNSPYLFPGQKKGQPLSNMSMLMGLRRMGYSHITVHGFRSTFRDWAGE
;
A
#
# COMPACT_ATOMS: atom_id res chain seq x y z
N LEU A 1 -6.23 -28.63 -11.81
CA LEU A 1 -6.18 -29.01 -10.39
C LEU A 1 -4.74 -29.25 -9.91
N GLU A 2 -3.89 -29.91 -10.67
CA GLU A 2 -2.51 -30.23 -10.29
C GLU A 2 -1.70 -28.98 -9.89
N ILE A 3 -1.83 -27.87 -10.63
CA ILE A 3 -1.14 -26.60 -10.33
C ILE A 3 -1.65 -25.96 -9.01
N LEU A 4 -2.95 -26.02 -8.77
CA LEU A 4 -3.56 -25.28 -7.64
C LEU A 4 -3.58 -26.08 -6.35
N LYS A 5 -3.81 -27.39 -6.42
CA LYS A 5 -3.97 -28.27 -5.25
C LYS A 5 -2.80 -28.20 -4.26
N PRO A 6 -1.52 -28.22 -4.70
CA PRO A 6 -0.38 -28.13 -3.79
C PRO A 6 -0.25 -26.81 -3.03
N ILE A 7 -0.77 -25.72 -3.61
CA ILE A 7 -0.62 -24.36 -3.06
C ILE A 7 -1.91 -23.81 -2.44
N TRP A 8 -3.06 -24.48 -2.66
CA TRP A 8 -4.37 -23.96 -2.28
C TRP A 8 -4.54 -23.74 -0.77
N THR A 9 -3.99 -24.64 0.03
CA THR A 9 -4.04 -24.55 1.50
C THR A 9 -2.80 -23.87 2.09
N LYS A 10 -1.65 -23.96 1.41
CA LYS A 10 -0.39 -23.39 1.90
C LYS A 10 -0.31 -21.89 1.73
N ILE A 11 -0.68 -21.38 0.55
CA ILE A 11 -0.62 -19.97 0.18
C ILE A 11 -1.94 -19.54 -0.53
N PRO A 12 -3.08 -19.57 0.18
CA PRO A 12 -4.42 -19.50 -0.41
C PRO A 12 -4.69 -18.19 -1.16
N GLU A 13 -4.12 -17.06 -0.74
CA GLU A 13 -4.22 -15.77 -1.44
C GLU A 13 -3.54 -15.83 -2.81
N THR A 14 -2.30 -16.33 -2.85
CA THR A 14 -1.55 -16.48 -4.11
C THR A 14 -2.23 -17.50 -5.02
N ALA A 15 -2.66 -18.64 -4.49
CA ALA A 15 -3.38 -19.68 -5.24
C ALA A 15 -4.67 -19.14 -5.88
N SER A 16 -5.44 -18.36 -5.14
CA SER A 16 -6.65 -17.70 -5.66
C SER A 16 -6.35 -16.71 -6.78
N ARG A 17 -5.27 -15.91 -6.64
CA ARG A 17 -4.84 -14.97 -7.70
C ARG A 17 -4.32 -15.69 -8.94
N VAL A 18 -3.56 -16.77 -8.76
CA VAL A 18 -3.09 -17.62 -9.89
C VAL A 18 -4.29 -18.21 -10.62
N ARG A 19 -5.26 -18.79 -9.90
CA ARG A 19 -6.49 -19.31 -10.49
C ARG A 19 -7.23 -18.23 -11.30
N ASN A 20 -7.44 -17.04 -10.74
CA ASN A 20 -8.12 -15.94 -11.43
C ASN A 20 -7.39 -15.56 -12.73
N ARG A 21 -6.06 -15.50 -12.71
CA ARG A 21 -5.28 -15.17 -13.91
C ARG A 21 -5.41 -16.26 -14.98
N ILE A 22 -5.37 -17.53 -14.59
CA ILE A 22 -5.58 -18.66 -15.51
C ILE A 22 -7.00 -18.57 -16.10
N GLU A 23 -8.02 -18.30 -15.28
CA GLU A 23 -9.40 -18.16 -15.74
C GLU A 23 -9.51 -17.06 -16.80
N LEU A 24 -8.98 -15.86 -16.53
CA LEU A 24 -9.00 -14.72 -17.45
C LEU A 24 -8.29 -15.02 -18.79
N VAL A 25 -7.12 -15.66 -18.75
CA VAL A 25 -6.37 -16.01 -19.96
C VAL A 25 -7.13 -17.04 -20.80
N LEU A 26 -7.72 -18.05 -20.17
CA LEU A 26 -8.47 -19.09 -20.88
C LEU A 26 -9.82 -18.57 -21.41
N ASP A 27 -10.47 -17.65 -20.71
CA ASP A 27 -11.67 -16.97 -21.20
C ASP A 27 -11.36 -16.08 -22.41
N ALA A 28 -10.27 -15.32 -22.36
CA ALA A 28 -9.80 -14.53 -23.50
C ALA A 28 -9.47 -15.41 -24.73
N ALA A 29 -8.77 -16.53 -24.51
CA ALA A 29 -8.46 -17.48 -25.57
C ALA A 29 -9.73 -18.10 -26.20
N LYS A 30 -10.76 -18.36 -25.40
CA LYS A 30 -12.05 -18.82 -25.89
C LYS A 30 -12.79 -17.74 -26.68
N ALA A 31 -12.79 -16.51 -26.19
CA ALA A 31 -13.45 -15.38 -26.83
C ALA A 31 -12.81 -15.01 -28.21
N THR A 32 -11.51 -15.27 -28.35
CA THR A 32 -10.77 -15.06 -29.62
C THR A 32 -10.72 -16.29 -30.53
N GLY A 33 -11.44 -17.36 -30.21
CA GLY A 33 -11.49 -18.58 -31.02
C GLY A 33 -10.24 -19.46 -30.96
N LEU A 34 -9.27 -19.11 -30.11
CA LEU A 34 -8.01 -19.89 -29.94
C LEU A 34 -8.22 -21.15 -29.08
N ARG A 35 -9.37 -21.30 -28.46
CA ARG A 35 -9.73 -22.43 -27.60
C ARG A 35 -11.21 -22.72 -27.62
N GLU A 36 -11.57 -24.00 -27.58
CA GLU A 36 -12.94 -24.48 -27.41
C GLU A 36 -13.13 -25.12 -26.02
N GLY A 37 -14.41 -25.39 -25.68
CA GLY A 37 -14.79 -26.06 -24.45
C GLY A 37 -14.89 -25.12 -23.23
N GLU A 38 -15.23 -25.73 -22.10
CA GLU A 38 -15.42 -25.02 -20.83
C GLU A 38 -14.09 -24.63 -20.18
N ASN A 39 -14.09 -23.52 -19.42
CA ASN A 39 -12.91 -23.06 -18.73
C ASN A 39 -12.61 -23.91 -17.47
N PRO A 40 -11.51 -24.69 -17.44
CA PRO A 40 -11.18 -25.55 -16.30
C PRO A 40 -10.75 -24.77 -15.03
N ALA A 41 -10.51 -23.46 -15.14
CA ALA A 41 -10.19 -22.59 -14.01
C ALA A 41 -11.44 -21.87 -13.46
N ARG A 42 -12.62 -22.09 -14.05
CA ARG A 42 -13.88 -21.52 -13.56
C ARG A 42 -14.13 -21.91 -12.11
N TRP A 43 -14.42 -20.90 -11.27
CA TRP A 43 -14.69 -21.16 -9.86
C TRP A 43 -16.08 -21.72 -9.65
N ARG A 44 -17.11 -20.93 -10.01
CA ARG A 44 -18.52 -21.31 -9.78
C ARG A 44 -18.94 -22.49 -10.64
N GLY A 45 -19.51 -23.49 -9.99
CA GLY A 45 -20.02 -24.69 -10.65
C GLY A 45 -18.94 -25.66 -11.12
N HIS A 46 -17.66 -25.42 -10.79
CA HIS A 46 -16.55 -26.31 -11.13
C HIS A 46 -15.57 -26.44 -10.00
N LEU A 47 -14.57 -25.54 -9.86
CA LEU A 47 -13.52 -25.69 -8.83
C LEU A 47 -14.04 -25.50 -7.41
N ASP A 48 -15.16 -24.83 -7.20
CA ASP A 48 -15.85 -24.73 -5.91
C ASP A 48 -16.37 -26.06 -5.36
N LYS A 49 -16.45 -27.10 -6.21
CA LYS A 49 -16.79 -28.47 -5.83
C LYS A 49 -15.57 -29.34 -5.50
N LEU A 50 -14.38 -28.90 -5.97
CA LEU A 50 -13.13 -29.65 -5.90
C LEU A 50 -12.14 -29.09 -4.87
N LEU A 51 -12.27 -27.79 -4.56
CA LEU A 51 -11.39 -27.10 -3.64
C LEU A 51 -12.19 -26.39 -2.55
N PRO A 52 -11.71 -26.36 -1.30
CA PRO A 52 -12.40 -25.66 -0.22
C PRO A 52 -12.42 -24.15 -0.48
N LYS A 53 -13.52 -23.49 -0.07
CA LYS A 53 -13.62 -22.02 -0.15
C LYS A 53 -12.46 -21.37 0.59
N ARG A 54 -11.85 -20.31 0.01
CA ARG A 54 -10.74 -19.55 0.60
C ARG A 54 -11.02 -19.11 2.04
N SER A 55 -12.23 -18.65 2.34
CA SER A 55 -12.63 -18.25 3.69
C SER A 55 -12.58 -19.37 4.74
N LYS A 56 -12.68 -20.63 4.30
CA LYS A 56 -12.51 -21.80 5.19
C LYS A 56 -11.02 -22.20 5.37
N VAL A 57 -10.18 -21.85 4.41
CA VAL A 57 -8.75 -22.20 4.42
C VAL A 57 -7.93 -21.14 5.17
N SER A 58 -8.26 -19.86 5.02
CA SER A 58 -7.54 -18.77 5.67
C SER A 58 -8.50 -17.70 6.15
N LYS A 59 -8.42 -17.39 7.44
CA LYS A 59 -9.09 -16.21 8.00
C LYS A 59 -8.42 -14.95 7.46
N VAL A 60 -9.22 -13.93 7.16
CA VAL A 60 -8.69 -12.60 6.84
C VAL A 60 -7.91 -12.09 8.05
N ARG A 61 -6.60 -11.87 7.87
CA ARG A 61 -5.79 -11.19 8.87
C ARG A 61 -5.64 -9.74 8.45
N HIS A 62 -6.07 -8.84 9.30
CA HIS A 62 -5.80 -7.42 9.12
C HIS A 62 -4.30 -7.15 9.27
N HIS A 63 -3.82 -6.09 8.64
CA HIS A 63 -2.45 -5.65 8.84
C HIS A 63 -2.26 -5.27 10.32
N PRO A 64 -1.22 -5.79 11.00
CA PRO A 64 -0.94 -5.39 12.37
C PRO A 64 -0.77 -3.88 12.44
N ALA A 65 -1.51 -3.26 13.36
CA ALA A 65 -1.59 -1.82 13.54
C ALA A 65 -1.09 -1.44 14.94
N LEU A 66 -0.60 -0.21 15.08
CA LEU A 66 -0.32 0.40 16.37
C LEU A 66 -1.66 0.74 17.05
N PRO A 67 -1.87 0.43 18.35
CA PRO A 67 -3.00 0.96 19.09
C PRO A 67 -3.02 2.50 19.02
N TRP A 68 -4.18 3.10 18.75
CA TRP A 68 -4.26 4.55 18.58
C TRP A 68 -3.82 5.31 19.85
N THR A 69 -4.03 4.73 21.03
CA THR A 69 -3.58 5.28 22.32
C THR A 69 -2.06 5.44 22.41
N GLU A 70 -1.29 4.67 21.63
CA GLU A 70 0.16 4.76 21.58
C GLU A 70 0.67 5.70 20.46
N ALA A 71 -0.21 6.22 19.62
CA ALA A 71 0.17 7.03 18.46
C ALA A 71 0.95 8.29 18.85
N SER A 72 0.55 8.98 19.91
CA SER A 72 1.25 10.18 20.40
C SER A 72 2.69 9.90 20.84
N ARG A 73 2.90 8.79 21.57
CA ARG A 73 4.24 8.34 21.97
C ARG A 73 5.07 7.99 20.77
N PHE A 74 4.52 7.20 19.86
CA PHE A 74 5.19 6.80 18.62
C PHE A 74 5.63 8.00 17.79
N MET A 75 4.77 9.01 17.60
CA MET A 75 5.09 10.23 16.85
C MET A 75 6.25 11.01 17.48
N LYS A 76 6.33 11.08 18.81
CA LYS A 76 7.46 11.71 19.52
C LYS A 76 8.78 10.96 19.25
N GLU A 77 8.75 9.62 19.30
CA GLU A 77 9.91 8.78 18.99
C GLU A 77 10.32 8.91 17.51
N LEU A 78 9.35 8.95 16.58
CA LEU A 78 9.58 9.11 15.15
C LEU A 78 10.22 10.48 14.83
N ALA A 79 9.79 11.54 15.49
CA ALA A 79 10.33 12.89 15.31
C ALA A 79 11.82 12.97 15.62
N GLN A 80 12.34 12.14 16.54
CA GLN A 80 13.75 12.08 16.91
C GLN A 80 14.62 11.34 15.87
N GLN A 81 13.99 10.62 14.93
CA GLN A 81 14.73 9.87 13.92
C GLN A 81 15.18 10.78 12.77
N THR A 82 16.37 10.50 12.24
CA THR A 82 16.95 11.21 11.10
C THR A 82 16.86 10.40 9.82
N GLY A 83 16.59 11.07 8.69
CA GLY A 83 16.55 10.48 7.36
C GLY A 83 15.17 10.47 6.71
N LEU A 84 15.18 10.50 5.37
CA LEU A 84 13.97 10.65 4.54
C LEU A 84 12.94 9.54 4.73
N ALA A 85 13.35 8.32 5.07
CA ALA A 85 12.43 7.21 5.31
C ALA A 85 11.51 7.46 6.50
N TYR A 86 12.00 8.11 7.55
CA TYR A 86 11.22 8.47 8.74
C TYR A 86 10.30 9.66 8.45
N ARG A 87 10.77 10.63 7.67
CA ARG A 87 9.92 11.76 7.23
C ARG A 87 8.80 11.30 6.30
N ALA A 88 9.07 10.33 5.41
CA ALA A 88 8.04 9.70 4.58
C ALA A 88 7.02 8.91 5.42
N LEU A 89 7.48 8.21 6.46
CA LEU A 89 6.60 7.52 7.40
C LEU A 89 5.72 8.51 8.17
N GLU A 90 6.28 9.61 8.65
CA GLU A 90 5.57 10.69 9.33
C GLU A 90 4.48 11.29 8.43
N MET A 91 4.82 11.64 7.18
CA MET A 91 3.84 12.10 6.19
C MET A 91 2.74 11.07 5.95
N THR A 92 3.07 9.77 5.89
CA THR A 92 2.10 8.69 5.71
C THR A 92 1.10 8.64 6.86
N ILE A 93 1.55 8.84 8.10
CA ILE A 93 0.71 8.84 9.29
C ILE A 93 -0.18 10.09 9.32
N LEU A 94 0.41 11.27 9.10
CA LEU A 94 -0.31 12.54 9.12
C LEU A 94 -1.40 12.65 8.05
N THR A 95 -1.21 12.00 6.89
CA THR A 95 -2.15 12.08 5.76
C THR A 95 -3.03 10.85 5.59
N CYS A 96 -2.71 9.75 6.24
CA CYS A 96 -3.33 8.44 6.02
C CYS A 96 -3.31 7.97 4.55
N CYS A 97 -2.44 8.54 3.71
CA CYS A 97 -2.26 8.16 2.33
C CYS A 97 -1.58 6.79 2.19
N ARG A 98 -1.66 6.18 1.01
CA ARG A 98 -0.97 4.91 0.77
C ARG A 98 0.53 5.13 0.62
N THR A 99 1.30 4.10 0.97
CA THR A 99 2.77 4.10 0.82
C THR A 99 3.23 4.58 -0.56
N SER A 100 2.61 4.09 -1.63
CA SER A 100 2.97 4.49 -3.00
C SER A 100 2.62 5.94 -3.33
N GLU A 101 1.54 6.47 -2.74
CA GLU A 101 1.12 7.85 -2.92
C GLU A 101 2.14 8.80 -2.27
N VAL A 102 2.57 8.49 -1.05
CA VAL A 102 3.57 9.30 -0.33
C VAL A 102 4.96 9.18 -0.94
N LEU A 103 5.44 7.97 -1.22
CA LEU A 103 6.78 7.79 -1.78
C LEU A 103 6.93 8.43 -3.16
N GLY A 104 5.87 8.38 -3.97
CA GLY A 104 5.86 9.03 -5.28
C GLY A 104 5.49 10.52 -5.26
N ALA A 105 5.30 11.14 -4.08
CA ALA A 105 4.94 12.55 -3.98
C ALA A 105 6.02 13.45 -4.58
N GLN A 106 5.57 14.43 -5.37
CA GLN A 106 6.42 15.40 -6.05
C GLN A 106 6.20 16.80 -5.52
N TRP A 107 7.23 17.64 -5.57
CA TRP A 107 7.13 19.04 -5.14
C TRP A 107 6.11 19.83 -5.94
N SER A 108 5.89 19.50 -7.22
CA SER A 108 4.87 20.10 -8.09
C SER A 108 3.44 19.83 -7.65
N GLU A 109 3.21 18.84 -6.78
CA GLU A 109 1.89 18.50 -6.25
C GLU A 109 1.55 19.26 -4.97
N ILE A 110 2.52 19.98 -4.39
CA ILE A 110 2.39 20.71 -3.12
C ILE A 110 2.12 22.18 -3.37
N ASP A 111 0.96 22.64 -2.97
CA ASP A 111 0.61 24.06 -2.96
C ASP A 111 0.51 24.57 -1.51
N LEU A 112 1.55 25.25 -1.06
CA LEU A 112 1.62 25.83 0.29
C LEU A 112 0.81 27.15 0.43
N LYS A 113 0.30 27.71 -0.69
CA LYS A 113 -0.56 28.91 -0.64
C LYS A 113 -1.99 28.52 -0.31
N THR A 114 -2.45 27.41 -0.86
CA THR A 114 -3.78 26.86 -0.61
C THR A 114 -3.79 25.77 0.44
N ASP A 115 -2.62 25.47 1.03
CA ASP A 115 -2.40 24.38 1.98
C ASP A 115 -3.00 23.04 1.48
N THR A 116 -2.68 22.70 0.21
CA THR A 116 -3.22 21.49 -0.44
C THR A 116 -2.11 20.67 -1.12
N TRP A 117 -2.10 19.37 -0.87
CA TRP A 117 -1.37 18.38 -1.66
C TRP A 117 -2.33 17.71 -2.64
N THR A 118 -2.11 17.89 -3.93
CA THR A 118 -2.94 17.32 -4.98
C THR A 118 -2.25 16.12 -5.62
N ILE A 119 -2.78 14.92 -5.37
CA ILE A 119 -2.29 13.68 -5.98
C ILE A 119 -3.03 13.48 -7.29
N PRO A 120 -2.34 13.45 -8.45
CA PRO A 120 -2.99 13.33 -9.74
C PRO A 120 -3.64 11.95 -9.94
N ALA A 121 -4.66 11.89 -10.80
CA ALA A 121 -5.50 10.71 -11.03
C ALA A 121 -4.67 9.47 -11.42
N GLU A 122 -3.65 9.63 -12.26
CA GLU A 122 -2.78 8.55 -12.77
C GLU A 122 -2.03 7.81 -11.66
N ARG A 123 -1.84 8.45 -10.51
CA ARG A 123 -1.20 7.87 -9.34
C ARG A 123 -2.19 7.24 -8.36
N MET A 124 -3.47 7.45 -8.58
CA MET A 124 -4.53 6.97 -7.70
C MET A 124 -5.12 5.65 -8.20
N LYS A 125 -5.38 4.72 -7.25
CA LYS A 125 -6.01 3.43 -7.58
C LYS A 125 -7.40 3.55 -8.21
N ALA A 126 -8.08 4.67 -7.97
CA ALA A 126 -9.46 4.93 -8.42
C ALA A 126 -9.53 5.84 -9.65
N ASP A 127 -8.38 6.13 -10.29
CA ASP A 127 -8.25 7.05 -11.43
C ASP A 127 -8.98 8.39 -11.22
N LYS A 128 -8.95 8.90 -9.98
CA LYS A 128 -9.51 10.20 -9.58
C LYS A 128 -8.47 10.96 -8.77
N GLU A 129 -8.32 12.26 -9.08
CA GLU A 129 -7.52 13.19 -8.30
C GLU A 129 -7.91 13.15 -6.82
N HIS A 130 -6.92 13.19 -5.95
CA HIS A 130 -7.12 13.20 -4.51
C HIS A 130 -6.44 14.41 -3.89
N ARG A 131 -7.22 15.26 -3.21
CA ARG A 131 -6.73 16.43 -2.50
C ARG A 131 -6.60 16.13 -1.02
N VAL A 132 -5.42 16.38 -0.49
CA VAL A 132 -5.07 16.18 0.92
C VAL A 132 -4.80 17.55 1.54
N PRO A 133 -5.50 17.94 2.61
CA PRO A 133 -5.22 19.19 3.30
C PRO A 133 -3.84 19.13 3.97
N ILE A 134 -3.05 20.18 3.86
CA ILE A 134 -1.76 20.33 4.52
C ILE A 134 -2.00 20.97 5.88
N THR A 135 -1.98 20.14 6.93
CA THR A 135 -2.05 20.60 8.32
C THR A 135 -0.77 21.35 8.72
N ALA A 136 -0.81 22.09 9.81
CA ALA A 136 0.37 22.80 10.32
C ALA A 136 1.57 21.84 10.57
N GLN A 137 1.30 20.64 11.08
CA GLN A 137 2.34 19.63 11.29
C GLN A 137 2.94 19.14 9.96
N LEU A 138 2.10 18.87 8.97
CA LEU A 138 2.58 18.46 7.64
C LEU A 138 3.35 19.59 6.95
N LYS A 139 2.92 20.84 7.10
CA LYS A 139 3.62 22.01 6.57
C LYS A 139 5.02 22.14 7.14
N SER A 140 5.14 22.03 8.48
CA SER A 140 6.44 22.06 9.17
C SER A 140 7.35 20.92 8.70
N LEU A 141 6.81 19.72 8.49
CA LEU A 141 7.57 18.61 7.92
C LEU A 141 8.08 18.93 6.51
N LEU A 142 7.21 19.43 5.63
CA LEU A 142 7.55 19.77 4.24
C LEU A 142 8.63 20.86 4.15
N GLU A 143 8.56 21.88 5.02
CA GLU A 143 9.53 22.96 5.09
C GLU A 143 10.93 22.48 5.51
N GLN A 144 11.02 21.40 6.29
CA GLN A 144 12.27 20.79 6.75
C GLN A 144 12.87 19.78 5.76
N LEU A 145 12.12 19.39 4.72
CA LEU A 145 12.63 18.43 3.75
C LEU A 145 13.70 19.07 2.85
N PRO A 146 14.83 18.38 2.62
CA PRO A 146 15.84 18.87 1.68
C PRO A 146 15.29 18.81 0.26
N ARG A 147 15.46 19.88 -0.51
CA ARG A 147 15.27 19.85 -1.95
C ARG A 147 16.56 19.36 -2.60
N VAL A 148 16.48 18.20 -3.24
CA VAL A 148 17.61 17.57 -3.93
C VAL A 148 17.58 17.98 -5.40
N ASP A 149 18.65 18.59 -5.87
CA ASP A 149 18.76 19.01 -7.27
C ASP A 149 18.52 17.85 -8.24
N ASN A 150 17.78 18.14 -9.30
CA ASN A 150 17.38 17.17 -10.32
C ASN A 150 16.49 16.00 -9.83
N SER A 151 15.83 16.14 -8.67
CA SER A 151 14.82 15.20 -8.23
C SER A 151 13.47 15.91 -8.06
N PRO A 152 12.39 15.42 -8.73
CA PRO A 152 11.05 15.98 -8.52
C PRO A 152 10.42 15.54 -7.21
N TYR A 153 10.94 14.46 -6.59
CA TYR A 153 10.31 13.79 -5.45
C TYR A 153 10.60 14.49 -4.12
N LEU A 154 9.60 14.47 -3.21
CA LEU A 154 9.78 14.86 -1.82
C LEU A 154 10.77 13.93 -1.11
N PHE A 155 10.72 12.65 -1.47
CA PHE A 155 11.53 11.59 -0.86
C PHE A 155 12.36 10.88 -1.93
N PRO A 156 13.44 11.53 -2.43
CA PRO A 156 14.31 10.92 -3.43
C PRO A 156 15.03 9.68 -2.89
N GLY A 157 15.16 8.67 -3.74
CA GLY A 157 15.92 7.46 -3.47
C GLY A 157 17.40 7.60 -3.80
N GLN A 158 18.16 6.53 -3.57
CA GLN A 158 19.60 6.48 -3.92
C GLN A 158 19.83 6.43 -5.43
N LYS A 159 18.89 5.89 -6.20
CA LYS A 159 18.97 5.87 -7.66
C LYS A 159 18.47 7.20 -8.21
N LYS A 160 19.29 7.84 -9.08
CA LYS A 160 18.95 9.10 -9.72
C LYS A 160 17.57 9.03 -10.39
N GLY A 161 16.72 10.03 -10.13
CA GLY A 161 15.38 10.12 -10.71
C GLY A 161 14.37 9.10 -10.20
N GLN A 162 14.66 8.41 -9.09
CA GLN A 162 13.74 7.46 -8.47
C GLN A 162 13.39 7.89 -7.04
N PRO A 163 12.18 7.63 -6.56
CA PRO A 163 11.80 7.84 -5.17
C PRO A 163 12.43 6.78 -4.26
N LEU A 164 12.28 6.94 -2.95
CA LEU A 164 12.61 5.92 -1.96
C LEU A 164 11.93 4.58 -2.29
N SER A 165 12.61 3.49 -1.96
CA SER A 165 12.04 2.15 -2.17
C SER A 165 10.82 1.90 -1.28
N ASN A 166 9.91 1.03 -1.73
CA ASN A 166 8.71 0.62 -0.97
C ASN A 166 9.02 0.03 0.41
N MET A 167 10.23 -0.49 0.61
CA MET A 167 10.67 -1.08 1.87
C MET A 167 11.24 -0.05 2.86
N SER A 168 11.56 1.17 2.41
CA SER A 168 12.29 2.15 3.23
C SER A 168 11.59 2.48 4.55
N MET A 169 10.29 2.79 4.51
CA MET A 169 9.51 3.07 5.72
C MET A 169 9.37 1.85 6.63
N LEU A 170 9.14 0.65 6.06
CA LEU A 170 9.05 -0.58 6.85
C LEU A 170 10.39 -0.91 7.55
N MET A 171 11.49 -0.69 6.87
CA MET A 171 12.81 -0.87 7.48
C MET A 171 13.07 0.18 8.57
N GLY A 172 12.57 1.41 8.40
CA GLY A 172 12.57 2.44 9.44
C GLY A 172 11.82 1.97 10.70
N LEU A 173 10.60 1.47 10.56
CA LEU A 173 9.80 0.89 11.66
C LEU A 173 10.56 -0.21 12.41
N ARG A 174 11.18 -1.13 11.67
CA ARG A 174 11.95 -2.24 12.26
C ARG A 174 13.14 -1.75 13.07
N ARG A 175 13.88 -0.73 12.58
CA ARG A 175 15.02 -0.12 13.29
C ARG A 175 14.58 0.59 14.58
N MET A 176 13.38 1.15 14.60
CA MET A 176 12.77 1.73 15.81
C MET A 176 12.22 0.66 16.79
N GLY A 177 12.34 -0.64 16.49
CA GLY A 177 11.82 -1.73 17.33
C GLY A 177 10.36 -2.10 17.07
N TYR A 178 9.68 -1.47 16.11
CA TYR A 178 8.27 -1.71 15.78
C TYR A 178 8.10 -2.75 14.65
N SER A 179 8.78 -3.90 14.75
CA SER A 179 8.71 -4.97 13.76
C SER A 179 7.36 -5.70 13.72
N HIS A 180 6.56 -5.55 14.78
CA HIS A 180 5.26 -6.19 14.97
C HIS A 180 4.11 -5.45 14.30
N ILE A 181 4.34 -4.22 13.75
CA ILE A 181 3.35 -3.45 13.00
C ILE A 181 3.79 -3.20 11.55
N THR A 182 2.88 -2.71 10.73
CA THR A 182 3.15 -2.38 9.33
C THR A 182 2.84 -0.92 9.04
N VAL A 183 3.50 -0.34 8.02
CA VAL A 183 3.19 1.02 7.54
C VAL A 183 1.69 1.14 7.18
N HIS A 184 1.12 0.13 6.52
CA HIS A 184 -0.30 0.12 6.18
C HIS A 184 -1.21 0.04 7.41
N GLY A 185 -0.73 -0.54 8.51
CA GLY A 185 -1.45 -0.64 9.79
C GLY A 185 -1.85 0.71 10.37
N PHE A 186 -1.08 1.79 10.13
CA PHE A 186 -1.45 3.13 10.60
C PHE A 186 -2.78 3.65 10.05
N ARG A 187 -3.23 3.17 8.89
CA ARG A 187 -4.57 3.48 8.39
C ARG A 187 -5.68 2.83 9.25
N SER A 188 -5.39 1.67 9.83
CA SER A 188 -6.28 1.05 10.82
C SER A 188 -6.22 1.80 12.15
N THR A 189 -5.03 2.20 12.60
CA THR A 189 -4.85 3.05 13.79
C THR A 189 -5.71 4.32 13.70
N PHE A 190 -5.67 5.02 12.55
CA PHE A 190 -6.50 6.21 12.33
C PHE A 190 -7.99 5.90 12.32
N ARG A 191 -8.41 4.84 11.61
CA ARG A 191 -9.82 4.44 11.56
C ARG A 191 -10.36 4.10 12.96
N ASP A 192 -9.57 3.39 13.75
CA ASP A 192 -9.97 2.96 15.09
C ASP A 192 -10.09 4.18 16.02
N TRP A 193 -9.18 5.17 15.91
CA TRP A 193 -9.30 6.46 16.62
C TRP A 193 -10.52 7.27 16.18
N ALA A 194 -10.82 7.32 14.87
CA ALA A 194 -11.94 8.10 14.35
C ALA A 194 -13.32 7.44 14.60
N GLY A 195 -13.34 6.18 15.02
CA GLY A 195 -14.55 5.42 15.30
C GLY A 195 -14.95 5.40 16.78
N GLU A 196 -14.10 5.94 17.67
CA GLU A 196 -14.39 6.14 19.11
C GLU A 196 -14.88 7.56 19.40
#